data_852128df9a688d99801e2ea21660e4d8
#
_entry.id   852128df9a688d99801e2ea21660e4d8
#
_cell.length_a   1.000
_cell.length_b   1.000
_cell.length_c   1.000
_cell.angle_alpha   90.00
_cell.angle_beta   90.00
_cell.angle_gamma   90.00
#
_symmetry.space_group_name_H-M   'P 1'
#
loop_
_entity.id
_entity.type
_entity.pdbx_description
1 polymer ?
#
loop_
_entity_poly.entity_id
_entity_poly.type
_entity_poly.pdbx_seq_one_letter_code
_entity_poly.pdbx_strand_id
1 'polypeptide(L)'
;MTMKSTQDSPILVTGAAGDLGAIGRNLTAMLLDKGHKVRALVRREDERAEALRQLGAEVVQGDLIDLASMHRAIEGVARIYFGMSVSPAYLEATVNTAAVAKHHGVEAFVNMSQMTVTQMSITETTDSPQHKLHWLAEQALAWSGLPVVTVRPTVFLESFFLRLAAAGIRDSNELALPLGNGKTSPISAVDVARAVAVILDNPASHIGQVYNLTGFESADLHHYARVFSEALGRPICYRDVPLSGWTDTLRKFGVPTHLLNHLTVMAELHAQGRYDRLTDDLFQLTGKTPTSLYDFVKLHAAEFTPSQVAALEAVRS
;
A
#
# COMPACT_ATOMS: atom_id res chain seq x y z
N MET A 1 -30.12 -11.44 25.11
CA MET A 1 -28.90 -10.88 24.54
C MET A 1 -29.34 -9.84 23.51
N THR A 2 -29.25 -8.56 23.84
CA THR A 2 -29.53 -7.46 22.90
C THR A 2 -28.50 -7.49 21.81
N MET A 3 -28.90 -7.75 20.57
CA MET A 3 -28.02 -7.56 19.40
C MET A 3 -27.58 -6.10 19.41
N LYS A 4 -26.28 -5.83 19.69
CA LYS A 4 -25.69 -4.52 19.45
C LYS A 4 -25.88 -4.22 17.97
N SER A 5 -26.37 -3.04 17.64
CA SER A 5 -26.39 -2.55 16.27
C SER A 5 -24.95 -2.64 15.73
N THR A 6 -24.78 -3.27 14.58
CA THR A 6 -23.45 -3.45 13.94
C THR A 6 -22.79 -2.12 13.57
N GLN A 7 -23.57 -1.05 13.46
CA GLN A 7 -23.11 0.34 13.33
C GLN A 7 -22.32 0.86 14.55
N ASP A 8 -22.51 0.28 15.74
CA ASP A 8 -21.81 0.69 16.96
C ASP A 8 -20.50 -0.06 17.22
N SER A 9 -20.25 -1.15 16.50
CA SER A 9 -19.02 -1.95 16.62
C SER A 9 -17.87 -1.32 15.86
N PRO A 10 -16.64 -1.32 16.41
CA PRO A 10 -15.50 -0.71 15.74
C PRO A 10 -15.09 -1.47 14.47
N ILE A 11 -14.45 -0.74 13.56
CA ILE A 11 -13.73 -1.30 12.41
C ILE A 11 -12.27 -1.44 12.80
N LEU A 12 -11.71 -2.65 12.71
CA LEU A 12 -10.28 -2.87 12.95
C LEU A 12 -9.48 -2.48 11.70
N VAL A 13 -8.48 -1.63 11.88
CA VAL A 13 -7.51 -1.25 10.85
C VAL A 13 -6.15 -1.78 11.26
N THR A 14 -5.61 -2.77 10.54
CA THR A 14 -4.22 -3.22 10.71
C THR A 14 -3.28 -2.38 9.85
N GLY A 15 -1.98 -2.35 10.19
CA GLY A 15 -1.02 -1.52 9.45
C GLY A 15 -1.25 -0.01 9.59
N ALA A 16 -2.04 0.43 10.58
CA ALA A 16 -2.41 1.82 10.79
C ALA A 16 -1.23 2.75 11.07
N ALA A 17 -0.18 2.23 11.75
CA ALA A 17 1.07 2.94 12.02
C ALA A 17 2.16 2.71 10.96
N GLY A 18 1.82 2.17 9.80
CA GLY A 18 2.78 1.91 8.73
C GLY A 18 3.32 3.19 8.10
N ASP A 19 4.62 3.17 7.73
CA ASP A 19 5.27 4.33 7.09
C ASP A 19 5.07 4.36 5.58
N LEU A 20 4.82 3.19 4.94
CA LEU A 20 4.65 3.06 3.50
C LEU A 20 3.27 3.57 3.07
N GLY A 21 3.25 4.77 2.47
CA GLY A 21 2.04 5.39 1.91
C GLY A 21 0.94 5.70 2.93
N ALA A 22 1.10 5.33 4.19
CA ALA A 22 0.16 5.60 5.28
C ALA A 22 -1.30 5.18 4.98
N ILE A 23 -1.54 4.13 4.18
CA ILE A 23 -2.90 3.66 3.83
C ILE A 23 -3.75 3.51 5.09
N GLY A 24 -3.26 2.78 6.10
CA GLY A 24 -4.01 2.55 7.33
C GLY A 24 -4.32 3.85 8.10
N ARG A 25 -3.43 4.84 8.10
CA ARG A 25 -3.67 6.14 8.72
C ARG A 25 -4.73 6.94 7.96
N ASN A 26 -4.59 7.02 6.63
CA ASN A 26 -5.57 7.70 5.77
C ASN A 26 -6.94 7.04 5.88
N LEU A 27 -6.99 5.71 5.87
CA LEU A 27 -8.22 4.94 6.06
C LEU A 27 -8.85 5.22 7.43
N THR A 28 -8.04 5.23 8.50
CA THR A 28 -8.50 5.56 9.86
C THR A 28 -9.17 6.93 9.89
N ALA A 29 -8.52 7.96 9.34
CA ALA A 29 -9.08 9.30 9.27
C ALA A 29 -10.40 9.33 8.47
N MET A 30 -10.43 8.73 7.29
CA MET A 30 -11.63 8.69 6.43
C MET A 30 -12.82 7.96 7.09
N LEU A 31 -12.56 6.89 7.84
CA LEU A 31 -13.62 6.16 8.55
C LEU A 31 -14.14 6.95 9.76
N LEU A 32 -13.26 7.62 10.50
CA LEU A 32 -13.64 8.50 11.61
C LEU A 32 -14.46 9.70 11.12
N ASP A 33 -14.07 10.32 10.00
CA ASP A 33 -14.81 11.44 9.38
C ASP A 33 -16.23 11.01 8.93
N LYS A 34 -16.42 9.74 8.61
CA LYS A 34 -17.74 9.14 8.30
C LYS A 34 -18.52 8.76 9.56
N GLY A 35 -17.99 8.97 10.75
CA GLY A 35 -18.63 8.67 12.03
C GLY A 35 -18.48 7.22 12.50
N HIS A 36 -17.64 6.40 11.84
CA HIS A 36 -17.36 5.05 12.32
C HIS A 36 -16.43 5.07 13.54
N LYS A 37 -16.61 4.11 14.44
CA LYS A 37 -15.62 3.81 15.48
C LYS A 37 -14.48 3.01 14.84
N VAL A 38 -13.25 3.44 15.04
CA VAL A 38 -12.07 2.78 14.49
C VAL A 38 -11.18 2.28 15.60
N ARG A 39 -10.80 1.01 15.52
CA ARG A 39 -9.74 0.40 16.33
C ARG A 39 -8.51 0.23 15.46
N ALA A 40 -7.42 0.93 15.80
CA ALA A 40 -6.16 0.90 15.08
C ALA A 40 -5.20 -0.08 15.77
N LEU A 41 -4.79 -1.14 15.07
CA LEU A 41 -3.80 -2.09 15.58
C LEU A 41 -2.40 -1.56 15.31
N VAL A 42 -1.60 -1.43 16.37
CA VAL A 42 -0.20 -1.03 16.32
C VAL A 42 0.68 -2.09 16.97
N ARG A 43 1.89 -2.29 16.44
CA ARG A 43 2.84 -3.23 17.03
C ARG A 43 3.64 -2.62 18.19
N ARG A 44 3.77 -1.29 18.19
CA ARG A 44 4.49 -0.52 19.20
C ARG A 44 3.71 0.74 19.57
N GLU A 45 3.76 1.08 20.85
CA GLU A 45 3.28 2.34 21.39
C GLU A 45 4.37 3.42 21.18
N ASP A 46 4.24 4.18 20.11
CA ASP A 46 5.17 5.26 19.74
C ASP A 46 4.39 6.49 19.25
N GLU A 47 5.07 7.51 18.74
CA GLU A 47 4.48 8.77 18.26
C GLU A 47 3.41 8.53 17.18
N ARG A 48 3.52 7.46 16.40
CA ARG A 48 2.53 7.11 15.36
C ARG A 48 1.25 6.59 15.99
N ALA A 49 1.35 5.84 17.10
CA ALA A 49 0.21 5.41 17.89
C ALA A 49 -0.50 6.61 18.52
N GLU A 50 0.25 7.57 19.05
CA GLU A 50 -0.31 8.80 19.60
C GLU A 50 -1.01 9.64 18.54
N ALA A 51 -0.44 9.77 17.35
CA ALA A 51 -1.09 10.46 16.23
C ALA A 51 -2.44 9.82 15.85
N LEU A 52 -2.58 8.49 15.94
CA LEU A 52 -3.85 7.80 15.71
C LEU A 52 -4.88 8.09 16.81
N ARG A 53 -4.45 8.19 18.09
CA ARG A 53 -5.33 8.59 19.20
C ARG A 53 -5.83 10.03 19.03
N GLN A 54 -4.95 10.93 18.60
CA GLN A 54 -5.32 12.33 18.33
C GLN A 54 -6.33 12.46 17.19
N LEU A 55 -6.36 11.53 16.23
CA LEU A 55 -7.41 11.44 15.22
C LEU A 55 -8.74 10.94 15.80
N GLY A 56 -8.76 10.35 16.99
CA GLY A 56 -9.95 9.79 17.62
C GLY A 56 -10.07 8.26 17.54
N ALA A 57 -9.06 7.54 17.09
CA ALA A 57 -9.07 6.10 17.04
C ALA A 57 -8.79 5.46 18.41
N GLU A 58 -9.47 4.33 18.69
CA GLU A 58 -9.05 3.40 19.75
C GLU A 58 -7.77 2.71 19.29
N VAL A 59 -6.64 2.95 19.97
CA VAL A 59 -5.38 2.30 19.65
C VAL A 59 -5.20 1.07 20.52
N VAL A 60 -4.95 -0.09 19.90
CA VAL A 60 -4.65 -1.35 20.58
C VAL A 60 -3.29 -1.86 20.15
N GLN A 61 -2.48 -2.29 21.11
CA GLN A 61 -1.20 -2.94 20.81
C GLN A 61 -1.41 -4.43 20.56
N GLY A 62 -0.79 -4.94 19.48
CA GLY A 62 -0.84 -6.35 19.16
C GLY A 62 0.10 -6.76 18.03
N ASP A 63 0.31 -8.07 17.93
CA ASP A 63 1.10 -8.69 16.87
C ASP A 63 0.23 -9.61 16.02
N LEU A 64 0.27 -9.43 14.70
CA LEU A 64 -0.52 -10.20 13.73
C LEU A 64 -0.17 -11.70 13.75
N ILE A 65 1.02 -12.07 14.24
CA ILE A 65 1.45 -13.48 14.36
C ILE A 65 1.19 -14.07 15.74
N ASP A 66 0.61 -13.32 16.68
CA ASP A 66 0.20 -13.81 17.99
C ASP A 66 -1.34 -13.91 18.07
N LEU A 67 -1.85 -15.13 18.10
CA LEU A 67 -3.30 -15.44 18.17
C LEU A 67 -3.98 -14.81 19.38
N ALA A 68 -3.34 -14.84 20.55
CA ALA A 68 -3.92 -14.27 21.78
C ALA A 68 -4.04 -12.74 21.69
N SER A 69 -3.05 -12.11 21.10
CA SER A 69 -3.04 -10.67 20.80
C SER A 69 -4.15 -10.31 19.81
N MET A 70 -4.28 -11.08 18.73
CA MET A 70 -5.32 -10.86 17.74
C MET A 70 -6.72 -11.14 18.28
N HIS A 71 -6.89 -12.12 19.16
CA HIS A 71 -8.16 -12.35 19.84
C HIS A 71 -8.63 -11.11 20.60
N ARG A 72 -7.76 -10.50 21.41
CA ARG A 72 -8.09 -9.26 22.13
C ARG A 72 -8.36 -8.08 21.19
N ALA A 73 -7.63 -7.98 20.10
CA ALA A 73 -7.78 -6.89 19.13
C ALA A 73 -9.09 -6.99 18.33
N ILE A 74 -9.56 -8.22 18.03
CA ILE A 74 -10.75 -8.46 17.19
C ILE A 74 -12.03 -8.57 18.03
N GLU A 75 -11.94 -8.78 19.34
CA GLU A 75 -13.12 -8.88 20.20
C GLU A 75 -14.03 -7.66 20.05
N GLY A 76 -15.29 -7.91 19.68
CA GLY A 76 -16.34 -6.89 19.46
C GLY A 76 -16.21 -6.07 18.17
N VAL A 77 -15.26 -6.42 17.28
CA VAL A 77 -15.08 -5.80 15.97
C VAL A 77 -16.10 -6.37 14.98
N ALA A 78 -16.71 -5.50 14.16
CA ALA A 78 -17.62 -5.96 13.10
C ALA A 78 -16.90 -6.14 11.76
N ARG A 79 -15.95 -5.31 11.42
CA ARG A 79 -15.29 -5.26 10.10
C ARG A 79 -13.79 -5.10 10.26
N ILE A 80 -13.03 -5.70 9.35
CA ILE A 80 -11.56 -5.68 9.39
C ILE A 80 -11.01 -5.19 8.06
N TYR A 81 -10.09 -4.24 8.10
CA TYR A 81 -9.11 -4.02 7.05
C TYR A 81 -7.80 -4.71 7.44
N PHE A 82 -7.38 -5.67 6.63
CA PHE A 82 -6.11 -6.36 6.78
C PHE A 82 -5.10 -5.81 5.77
N GLY A 83 -4.10 -5.10 6.26
CA GLY A 83 -2.94 -4.62 5.51
C GLY A 83 -1.67 -4.82 6.33
N MET A 84 -0.63 -5.35 5.69
CA MET A 84 0.68 -5.60 6.28
C MET A 84 1.78 -5.25 5.28
N SER A 85 2.89 -4.72 5.78
CA SER A 85 4.09 -4.49 4.97
C SER A 85 4.67 -5.81 4.45
N VAL A 86 5.51 -5.72 3.40
CA VAL A 86 6.28 -6.86 2.87
C VAL A 86 7.02 -7.57 4.01
N SER A 87 6.72 -8.85 4.21
CA SER A 87 7.23 -9.64 5.34
C SER A 87 7.17 -11.13 5.05
N PRO A 88 8.18 -11.92 5.46
CA PRO A 88 8.11 -13.38 5.37
C PRO A 88 6.97 -13.98 6.22
N ALA A 89 6.48 -13.28 7.24
CA ALA A 89 5.36 -13.69 8.08
C ALA A 89 3.98 -13.34 7.50
N TYR A 90 3.88 -12.81 6.27
CA TYR A 90 2.64 -12.31 5.70
C TYR A 90 1.51 -13.37 5.68
N LEU A 91 1.81 -14.60 5.24
CA LEU A 91 0.81 -15.67 5.19
C LEU A 91 0.35 -16.08 6.59
N GLU A 92 1.28 -16.24 7.54
CA GLU A 92 0.97 -16.56 8.93
C GLU A 92 0.06 -15.48 9.55
N ALA A 93 0.41 -14.21 9.40
CA ALA A 93 -0.37 -13.09 9.88
C ALA A 93 -1.79 -13.06 9.27
N THR A 94 -1.91 -13.36 7.97
CA THR A 94 -3.21 -13.45 7.28
C THR A 94 -4.06 -14.57 7.85
N VAL A 95 -3.49 -15.77 8.00
CA VAL A 95 -4.23 -16.95 8.50
C VAL A 95 -4.62 -16.77 9.97
N ASN A 96 -3.73 -16.23 10.81
CA ASN A 96 -4.04 -15.91 12.21
C ASN A 96 -5.20 -14.93 12.32
N THR A 97 -5.12 -13.82 11.57
CA THR A 97 -6.18 -12.82 11.56
C THR A 97 -7.50 -13.40 11.06
N ALA A 98 -7.46 -14.22 10.00
CA ALA A 98 -8.65 -14.87 9.45
C ALA A 98 -9.28 -15.86 10.43
N ALA A 99 -8.48 -16.68 11.11
CA ALA A 99 -8.95 -17.65 12.10
C ALA A 99 -9.69 -16.94 13.27
N VAL A 100 -9.09 -15.87 13.78
CA VAL A 100 -9.71 -15.09 14.87
C VAL A 100 -10.94 -14.32 14.38
N ALA A 101 -10.89 -13.73 13.17
CA ALA A 101 -12.03 -13.07 12.56
C ALA A 101 -13.24 -14.03 12.39
N LYS A 102 -12.96 -15.26 11.97
CA LYS A 102 -13.96 -16.34 11.85
C LYS A 102 -14.58 -16.68 13.20
N HIS A 103 -13.76 -16.80 14.25
CA HIS A 103 -14.22 -17.07 15.61
C HIS A 103 -15.16 -15.99 16.13
N HIS A 104 -14.87 -14.71 15.84
CA HIS A 104 -15.70 -13.58 16.26
C HIS A 104 -16.88 -13.27 15.32
N GLY A 105 -16.97 -13.93 14.17
CA GLY A 105 -18.08 -13.74 13.22
C GLY A 105 -18.13 -12.35 12.60
N VAL A 106 -16.98 -11.82 12.15
CA VAL A 106 -16.93 -10.49 11.52
C VAL A 106 -17.77 -10.44 10.25
N GLU A 107 -18.37 -9.29 9.97
CA GLU A 107 -19.26 -9.04 8.83
C GLU A 107 -18.52 -8.81 7.50
N ALA A 108 -17.28 -8.35 7.59
CA ALA A 108 -16.45 -8.13 6.42
C ALA A 108 -14.96 -8.21 6.77
N PHE A 109 -14.21 -8.81 5.86
CA PHE A 109 -12.76 -8.89 5.90
C PHE A 109 -12.20 -8.32 4.59
N VAL A 110 -11.70 -7.08 4.62
CA VAL A 110 -11.09 -6.44 3.44
C VAL A 110 -9.61 -6.76 3.43
N ASN A 111 -9.19 -7.59 2.48
CA ASN A 111 -7.81 -8.02 2.30
C ASN A 111 -7.05 -7.11 1.35
N MET A 112 -5.95 -6.52 1.81
CA MET A 112 -4.98 -5.83 0.97
C MET A 112 -4.02 -6.84 0.35
N SER A 113 -4.25 -7.16 -0.92
CA SER A 113 -3.37 -7.99 -1.74
C SER A 113 -2.51 -7.11 -2.67
N GLN A 114 -2.17 -7.60 -3.85
CA GLN A 114 -1.43 -6.86 -4.87
C GLN A 114 -1.72 -7.41 -6.28
N MET A 115 -1.61 -6.54 -7.28
CA MET A 115 -2.12 -6.86 -8.62
C MET A 115 -1.33 -7.95 -9.35
N THR A 116 -0.05 -8.21 -9.04
CA THR A 116 0.73 -9.27 -9.71
C THR A 116 0.13 -10.66 -9.52
N VAL A 117 -0.65 -10.85 -8.43
CA VAL A 117 -1.39 -12.10 -8.17
C VAL A 117 -2.33 -12.47 -9.33
N THR A 118 -2.85 -11.49 -10.10
CA THR A 118 -3.70 -11.76 -11.28
C THR A 118 -2.99 -12.55 -12.40
N GLN A 119 -1.66 -12.59 -12.39
CA GLN A 119 -0.82 -13.29 -13.36
C GLN A 119 -0.22 -14.57 -12.79
N MET A 120 -0.72 -15.02 -11.64
CA MET A 120 -0.22 -16.21 -10.96
C MET A 120 -1.26 -17.32 -10.94
N SER A 121 -0.77 -18.56 -10.97
CA SER A 121 -1.56 -19.77 -10.86
C SER A 121 -0.76 -20.84 -10.10
N ILE A 122 -1.28 -22.05 -10.03
CA ILE A 122 -0.55 -23.21 -9.45
C ILE A 122 0.74 -23.48 -10.25
N THR A 123 0.72 -23.26 -11.55
CA THR A 123 1.84 -23.56 -12.47
C THR A 123 2.63 -22.32 -12.87
N GLU A 124 2.09 -21.12 -12.65
CA GLU A 124 2.73 -19.86 -13.01
C GLU A 124 2.97 -19.02 -11.76
N THR A 125 4.21 -18.84 -11.42
CA THR A 125 4.64 -18.04 -10.26
C THR A 125 5.69 -17.02 -10.68
N THR A 126 6.03 -16.12 -9.77
CA THR A 126 7.19 -15.22 -9.92
C THR A 126 8.27 -15.63 -8.91
N ASP A 127 9.50 -15.18 -9.13
CA ASP A 127 10.61 -15.45 -8.20
C ASP A 127 10.53 -14.63 -6.90
N SER A 128 9.54 -13.73 -6.77
CA SER A 128 9.31 -13.01 -5.53
C SER A 128 8.62 -13.86 -4.48
N PRO A 129 9.27 -14.13 -3.32
CA PRO A 129 8.62 -14.83 -2.22
C PRO A 129 7.35 -14.11 -1.75
N GLN A 130 7.35 -12.78 -1.77
CA GLN A 130 6.20 -11.97 -1.32
C GLN A 130 4.98 -12.15 -2.25
N HIS A 131 5.17 -12.26 -3.57
CA HIS A 131 4.07 -12.53 -4.51
C HIS A 131 3.41 -13.87 -4.20
N LYS A 132 4.23 -14.90 -3.95
CA LYS A 132 3.73 -16.23 -3.55
C LYS A 132 2.93 -16.17 -2.25
N LEU A 133 3.40 -15.42 -1.24
CA LEU A 133 2.68 -15.27 0.02
C LEU A 133 1.33 -14.58 -0.17
N HIS A 134 1.24 -13.54 -1.00
CA HIS A 134 -0.05 -12.91 -1.34
C HIS A 134 -0.99 -13.87 -2.06
N TRP A 135 -0.49 -14.61 -3.05
CA TRP A 135 -1.31 -15.59 -3.77
C TRP A 135 -1.86 -16.66 -2.83
N LEU A 136 -1.00 -17.24 -1.97
CA LEU A 136 -1.41 -18.24 -0.99
C LEU A 136 -2.38 -17.67 0.06
N ALA A 137 -2.19 -16.44 0.49
CA ALA A 137 -3.09 -15.76 1.41
C ALA A 137 -4.49 -15.58 0.82
N GLU A 138 -4.60 -15.22 -0.47
CA GLU A 138 -5.90 -15.16 -1.14
C GLU A 138 -6.57 -16.53 -1.23
N GLN A 139 -5.82 -17.62 -1.50
CA GLN A 139 -6.38 -18.98 -1.48
C GLN A 139 -6.89 -19.35 -0.08
N ALA A 140 -6.10 -19.07 0.96
CA ALA A 140 -6.49 -19.35 2.34
C ALA A 140 -7.76 -18.58 2.75
N LEU A 141 -7.85 -17.31 2.36
CA LEU A 141 -9.04 -16.50 2.60
C LEU A 141 -10.26 -17.01 1.84
N ALA A 142 -10.11 -17.44 0.59
CA ALA A 142 -11.20 -18.03 -0.20
C ALA A 142 -11.75 -19.31 0.46
N TRP A 143 -10.89 -20.14 1.06
CA TRP A 143 -11.29 -21.38 1.78
C TRP A 143 -11.83 -21.10 3.19
N SER A 144 -11.57 -19.93 3.76
CA SER A 144 -11.93 -19.62 5.16
C SER A 144 -13.43 -19.57 5.41
N GLY A 145 -14.23 -19.30 4.38
CA GLY A 145 -15.66 -19.02 4.49
C GLY A 145 -15.96 -17.69 5.21
N LEU A 146 -14.99 -16.79 5.30
CA LEU A 146 -15.20 -15.41 5.74
C LEU A 146 -15.86 -14.57 4.64
N PRO A 147 -16.58 -13.51 4.99
CA PRO A 147 -17.08 -12.52 4.04
C PRO A 147 -15.93 -11.61 3.55
N VAL A 148 -15.14 -12.10 2.59
CA VAL A 148 -13.93 -11.44 2.11
C VAL A 148 -14.21 -10.50 0.94
N VAL A 149 -13.54 -9.35 0.95
CA VAL A 149 -13.35 -8.47 -0.21
C VAL A 149 -11.84 -8.34 -0.45
N THR A 150 -11.37 -8.55 -1.66
CA THR A 150 -9.94 -8.43 -1.97
C THR A 150 -9.67 -7.18 -2.80
N VAL A 151 -8.70 -6.38 -2.36
CA VAL A 151 -8.21 -5.20 -3.08
C VAL A 151 -6.78 -5.48 -3.55
N ARG A 152 -6.54 -5.35 -4.86
CA ARG A 152 -5.26 -5.62 -5.52
C ARG A 152 -4.72 -4.34 -6.16
N PRO A 153 -4.03 -3.46 -5.41
CA PRO A 153 -3.41 -2.29 -6.00
C PRO A 153 -2.17 -2.64 -6.83
N THR A 154 -1.82 -1.75 -7.75
CA THR A 154 -0.50 -1.69 -8.37
C THR A 154 0.53 -1.13 -7.38
N VAL A 155 1.72 -0.77 -7.84
CA VAL A 155 2.74 -0.10 -7.01
C VAL A 155 2.25 1.27 -6.55
N PHE A 156 2.68 1.68 -5.36
CA PHE A 156 2.26 2.97 -4.80
C PHE A 156 3.16 4.12 -5.26
N LEU A 157 2.56 5.28 -5.58
CA LEU A 157 3.28 6.52 -5.89
C LEU A 157 4.28 6.87 -4.78
N GLU A 158 3.85 6.73 -3.52
CA GLU A 158 4.67 7.02 -2.34
C GLU A 158 5.90 6.12 -2.24
N SER A 159 5.73 4.81 -2.44
CA SER A 159 6.85 3.87 -2.38
C SER A 159 7.80 4.05 -3.56
N PHE A 160 7.25 4.28 -4.74
CA PHE A 160 7.99 4.34 -5.98
C PHE A 160 8.76 5.65 -6.11
N PHE A 161 8.09 6.77 -5.90
CA PHE A 161 8.71 8.06 -6.14
C PHE A 161 9.27 8.72 -4.88
N LEU A 162 8.60 8.65 -3.72
CA LEU A 162 9.16 9.27 -2.52
C LEU A 162 10.29 8.46 -1.89
N ARG A 163 10.20 7.13 -1.91
CA ARG A 163 11.23 6.31 -1.24
C ARG A 163 12.37 5.88 -2.16
N LEU A 164 12.07 5.52 -3.41
CA LEU A 164 13.08 4.97 -4.30
C LEU A 164 13.71 6.02 -5.22
N ALA A 165 13.01 7.10 -5.55
CA ALA A 165 13.45 8.06 -6.56
C ALA A 165 13.69 9.50 -6.06
N ALA A 166 13.10 9.90 -4.93
CA ALA A 166 13.11 11.29 -4.49
C ALA A 166 14.52 11.88 -4.35
N ALA A 167 15.47 11.13 -3.79
CA ALA A 167 16.85 11.60 -3.64
C ALA A 167 17.52 11.91 -5.00
N GLY A 168 17.39 11.01 -5.99
CA GLY A 168 17.93 11.23 -7.33
C GLY A 168 17.28 12.42 -8.03
N ILE A 169 15.94 12.55 -7.93
CA ILE A 169 15.19 13.68 -8.49
C ILE A 169 15.62 14.99 -7.83
N ARG A 170 15.74 15.01 -6.50
CA ARG A 170 16.10 16.21 -5.72
C ARG A 170 17.55 16.62 -5.98
N ASP A 171 18.50 15.70 -5.90
CA ASP A 171 19.91 16.00 -5.79
C ASP A 171 20.63 16.01 -7.17
N SER A 172 20.10 15.24 -8.14
CA SER A 172 20.74 15.04 -9.46
C SER A 172 19.83 15.33 -10.65
N ASN A 173 18.57 15.70 -10.43
CA ASN A 173 17.55 15.81 -11.50
C ASN A 173 17.31 14.50 -12.25
N GLU A 174 17.56 13.37 -11.63
CA GLU A 174 17.44 12.05 -12.25
C GLU A 174 16.39 11.18 -11.58
N LEU A 175 15.48 10.66 -12.38
CA LEU A 175 14.63 9.52 -12.02
C LEU A 175 15.41 8.24 -12.36
N ALA A 176 16.17 7.71 -11.40
CA ALA A 176 17.11 6.61 -11.62
C ALA A 176 16.56 5.29 -11.06
N LEU A 177 15.94 4.47 -11.91
CA LEU A 177 15.37 3.16 -11.57
C LEU A 177 15.62 2.14 -12.68
N PRO A 178 15.76 0.82 -12.38
CA PRO A 178 16.10 -0.23 -13.34
C PRO A 178 14.84 -0.82 -14.02
N LEU A 179 14.01 -0.01 -14.68
CA LEU A 179 12.74 -0.45 -15.25
C LEU A 179 12.71 -0.50 -16.77
N GLY A 180 13.82 -0.15 -17.44
CA GLY A 180 13.91 -0.12 -18.89
C GLY A 180 12.80 0.78 -19.49
N ASN A 181 12.13 0.26 -20.51
CA ASN A 181 10.97 0.91 -21.14
C ASN A 181 9.63 0.34 -20.66
N GLY A 182 9.63 -0.40 -19.55
CA GLY A 182 8.43 -0.99 -19.00
C GLY A 182 7.44 0.06 -18.51
N LYS A 183 6.16 -0.12 -18.84
CA LYS A 183 5.09 0.74 -18.36
C LYS A 183 4.59 0.28 -17.01
N THR A 184 4.06 1.22 -16.25
CA THR A 184 3.43 0.98 -14.95
C THR A 184 2.35 2.02 -14.68
N SER A 185 1.40 1.69 -13.82
CA SER A 185 0.28 2.55 -13.45
C SER A 185 0.26 2.77 -11.93
N PRO A 186 1.24 3.49 -11.35
CA PRO A 186 1.33 3.65 -9.91
C PRO A 186 0.14 4.42 -9.35
N ILE A 187 -0.40 3.93 -8.22
CA ILE A 187 -1.59 4.48 -7.56
C ILE A 187 -1.21 5.17 -6.24
N SER A 188 -1.92 6.24 -5.86
CA SER A 188 -1.74 6.86 -4.55
C SER A 188 -2.31 5.98 -3.43
N ALA A 189 -1.61 5.90 -2.31
CA ALA A 189 -2.09 5.24 -1.11
C ALA A 189 -3.38 5.87 -0.56
N VAL A 190 -3.58 7.17 -0.77
CA VAL A 190 -4.83 7.88 -0.42
C VAL A 190 -6.01 7.37 -1.26
N ASP A 191 -5.80 7.09 -2.54
CA ASP A 191 -6.83 6.55 -3.43
C ASP A 191 -7.23 5.14 -3.03
N VAL A 192 -6.25 4.30 -2.67
CA VAL A 192 -6.52 2.96 -2.15
C VAL A 192 -7.27 3.02 -0.81
N ALA A 193 -6.86 3.91 0.10
CA ALA A 193 -7.58 4.12 1.36
C ALA A 193 -9.03 4.54 1.12
N ARG A 194 -9.28 5.40 0.11
CA ARG A 194 -10.63 5.84 -0.28
C ARG A 194 -11.48 4.68 -0.79
N ALA A 195 -10.94 3.80 -1.65
CA ALA A 195 -11.63 2.61 -2.12
C ALA A 195 -12.00 1.68 -0.95
N VAL A 196 -11.05 1.41 -0.05
CA VAL A 196 -11.27 0.58 1.14
C VAL A 196 -12.31 1.21 2.08
N ALA A 197 -12.30 2.54 2.25
CA ALA A 197 -13.28 3.24 3.07
C ALA A 197 -14.72 3.10 2.53
N VAL A 198 -14.90 3.14 1.20
CA VAL A 198 -16.20 2.89 0.56
C VAL A 198 -16.67 1.46 0.81
N ILE A 199 -15.78 0.48 0.66
CA ILE A 199 -16.09 -0.93 0.89
C ILE A 199 -16.49 -1.17 2.36
N LEU A 200 -15.73 -0.63 3.30
CA LEU A 200 -15.99 -0.80 4.74
C LEU A 200 -17.23 -0.02 5.22
N ASP A 201 -17.61 1.05 4.57
CA ASP A 201 -18.80 1.83 4.88
C ASP A 201 -20.09 1.00 4.63
N ASN A 202 -20.16 0.30 3.50
CA ASN A 202 -21.26 -0.59 3.15
C ASN A 202 -20.76 -1.91 2.52
N PRO A 203 -20.25 -2.86 3.30
CA PRO A 203 -19.56 -4.03 2.76
C PRO A 203 -20.46 -5.04 2.05
N ALA A 204 -21.77 -5.07 2.32
CA ALA A 204 -22.65 -6.14 1.86
C ALA A 204 -22.66 -6.33 0.33
N SER A 205 -22.60 -5.24 -0.44
CA SER A 205 -22.56 -5.27 -1.91
C SER A 205 -21.19 -5.64 -2.49
N HIS A 206 -20.17 -5.71 -1.65
CA HIS A 206 -18.78 -5.94 -2.07
C HIS A 206 -18.26 -7.33 -1.68
N ILE A 207 -18.97 -8.08 -0.81
CA ILE A 207 -18.54 -9.40 -0.37
C ILE A 207 -18.33 -10.33 -1.58
N GLY A 208 -17.18 -11.00 -1.61
CA GLY A 208 -16.76 -11.89 -2.70
C GLY A 208 -16.16 -11.16 -3.91
N GLN A 209 -16.17 -9.83 -3.93
CA GLN A 209 -15.59 -9.06 -5.03
C GLN A 209 -14.07 -8.92 -4.90
N VAL A 210 -13.44 -8.76 -6.06
CA VAL A 210 -12.01 -8.46 -6.20
C VAL A 210 -11.86 -7.18 -7.00
N TYR A 211 -11.19 -6.18 -6.44
CA TYR A 211 -10.95 -4.89 -7.08
C TYR A 211 -9.48 -4.71 -7.43
N ASN A 212 -9.19 -4.48 -8.72
CA ASN A 212 -7.85 -4.25 -9.23
C ASN A 212 -7.62 -2.74 -9.37
N LEU A 213 -6.89 -2.15 -8.42
CA LEU A 213 -6.74 -0.70 -8.35
C LEU A 213 -5.47 -0.24 -9.06
N THR A 214 -5.63 0.59 -10.09
CA THR A 214 -4.54 1.22 -10.84
C THR A 214 -4.54 2.73 -10.66
N GLY A 215 -3.40 3.35 -10.96
CA GLY A 215 -3.26 4.79 -11.00
C GLY A 215 -3.97 5.43 -12.20
N PHE A 216 -3.72 6.72 -12.38
CA PHE A 216 -4.37 7.56 -13.38
C PHE A 216 -4.08 7.11 -14.81
N GLU A 217 -2.86 6.67 -15.08
CA GLU A 217 -2.38 6.24 -16.39
C GLU A 217 -1.36 5.11 -16.27
N SER A 218 -1.13 4.37 -17.36
CA SER A 218 -0.02 3.43 -17.50
C SER A 218 1.00 3.98 -18.48
N ALA A 219 2.21 4.34 -18.00
CA ALA A 219 3.24 4.95 -18.81
C ALA A 219 4.64 4.46 -18.39
N ASP A 220 5.64 4.71 -19.24
CA ASP A 220 7.04 4.46 -18.95
C ASP A 220 7.67 5.59 -18.11
N LEU A 221 8.86 5.36 -17.60
CA LEU A 221 9.56 6.36 -16.78
C LEU A 221 10.07 7.57 -17.57
N HIS A 222 10.20 7.49 -18.88
CA HIS A 222 10.49 8.66 -19.72
C HIS A 222 9.30 9.64 -19.71
N HIS A 223 8.07 9.11 -19.81
CA HIS A 223 6.88 9.93 -19.69
C HIS A 223 6.79 10.54 -18.27
N TYR A 224 6.96 9.73 -17.23
CA TYR A 224 6.90 10.23 -15.86
C TYR A 224 7.99 11.27 -15.55
N ALA A 225 9.20 11.16 -16.10
CA ALA A 225 10.23 12.19 -15.98
C ALA A 225 9.80 13.53 -16.61
N ARG A 226 9.04 13.50 -17.73
CA ARG A 226 8.45 14.72 -18.31
C ARG A 226 7.38 15.33 -17.38
N VAL A 227 6.52 14.51 -16.79
CA VAL A 227 5.52 14.97 -15.80
C VAL A 227 6.19 15.60 -14.58
N PHE A 228 7.27 15.00 -14.07
CA PHE A 228 8.08 15.59 -13.00
C PHE A 228 8.68 16.94 -13.43
N SER A 229 9.21 17.02 -14.66
CA SER A 229 9.80 18.27 -15.19
C SER A 229 8.77 19.39 -15.23
N GLU A 230 7.57 19.10 -15.72
CA GLU A 230 6.45 20.05 -15.77
C GLU A 230 6.02 20.50 -14.37
N ALA A 231 5.80 19.52 -13.48
CA ALA A 231 5.34 19.81 -12.12
C ALA A 231 6.37 20.59 -11.28
N LEU A 232 7.67 20.32 -11.43
CA LEU A 232 8.74 20.96 -10.67
C LEU A 232 9.30 22.22 -11.34
N GLY A 233 8.97 22.48 -12.62
CA GLY A 233 9.46 23.64 -13.38
C GLY A 233 10.95 23.56 -13.69
N ARG A 234 11.56 22.36 -13.74
CA ARG A 234 12.97 22.12 -14.06
C ARG A 234 13.14 20.79 -14.76
N PRO A 235 14.19 20.62 -15.62
CA PRO A 235 14.40 19.36 -16.35
C PRO A 235 14.65 18.20 -15.38
N ILE A 236 13.90 17.11 -15.52
CA ILE A 236 14.14 15.81 -14.88
C ILE A 236 14.28 14.78 -15.99
N CYS A 237 15.32 13.94 -15.91
CA CYS A 237 15.59 12.91 -16.89
C CYS A 237 15.42 11.52 -16.26
N TYR A 238 14.84 10.58 -17.01
CA TYR A 238 14.92 9.17 -16.63
C TYR A 238 16.29 8.61 -16.99
N ARG A 239 16.87 7.89 -16.04
CA ARG A 239 18.09 7.11 -16.26
C ARG A 239 17.82 5.65 -15.88
N ASP A 240 17.79 4.78 -16.89
CA ASP A 240 17.77 3.34 -16.65
C ASP A 240 19.12 2.90 -16.07
N VAL A 241 19.08 2.35 -14.86
CA VAL A 241 20.29 1.91 -14.15
C VAL A 241 20.41 0.39 -14.18
N PRO A 242 21.63 -0.18 -14.17
CA PRO A 242 21.80 -1.62 -14.09
C PRO A 242 21.15 -2.17 -12.81
N LEU A 243 20.31 -3.21 -12.94
CA LEU A 243 19.62 -3.84 -11.82
C LEU A 243 20.56 -4.27 -10.71
N SER A 244 21.73 -4.86 -11.06
CA SER A 244 22.74 -5.30 -10.08
C SER A 244 23.27 -4.13 -9.23
N GLY A 245 23.62 -3.02 -9.85
CA GLY A 245 24.10 -1.82 -9.14
C GLY A 245 23.04 -1.20 -8.23
N TRP A 246 21.78 -1.21 -8.68
CA TRP A 246 20.67 -0.72 -7.90
C TRP A 246 20.39 -1.62 -6.68
N THR A 247 20.36 -2.94 -6.86
CA THR A 247 20.17 -3.89 -5.74
C THR A 247 21.34 -3.85 -4.75
N ASP A 248 22.58 -3.67 -5.22
CA ASP A 248 23.75 -3.50 -4.35
C ASP A 248 23.63 -2.22 -3.49
N THR A 249 23.10 -1.16 -4.07
CA THR A 249 22.84 0.09 -3.37
C THR A 249 21.79 -0.12 -2.27
N LEU A 250 20.66 -0.75 -2.57
CA LEU A 250 19.64 -1.07 -1.57
C LEU A 250 20.19 -1.96 -0.45
N ARG A 251 21.04 -2.93 -0.78
CA ARG A 251 21.70 -3.79 0.21
C ARG A 251 22.61 -3.00 1.14
N LYS A 252 23.38 -2.05 0.62
CA LYS A 252 24.24 -1.15 1.41
C LYS A 252 23.43 -0.27 2.36
N PHE A 253 22.20 0.13 1.99
CA PHE A 253 21.28 0.84 2.85
C PHE A 253 20.56 -0.05 3.87
N GLY A 254 20.91 -1.33 3.97
CA GLY A 254 20.35 -2.25 4.97
C GLY A 254 18.93 -2.71 4.69
N VAL A 255 18.48 -2.66 3.42
CA VAL A 255 17.16 -3.18 3.06
C VAL A 255 17.11 -4.69 3.38
N PRO A 256 16.13 -5.17 4.17
CA PRO A 256 16.03 -6.58 4.55
C PRO A 256 15.95 -7.49 3.32
N THR A 257 16.60 -8.66 3.39
CA THR A 257 16.73 -9.59 2.25
C THR A 257 15.40 -9.94 1.59
N HIS A 258 14.35 -10.18 2.37
CA HIS A 258 13.03 -10.51 1.83
C HIS A 258 12.44 -9.36 1.00
N LEU A 259 12.56 -8.13 1.49
CA LEU A 259 12.11 -6.93 0.75
C LEU A 259 13.00 -6.67 -0.46
N LEU A 260 14.33 -6.83 -0.33
CA LEU A 260 15.28 -6.66 -1.43
C LEU A 260 14.96 -7.61 -2.59
N ASN A 261 14.73 -8.91 -2.30
CA ASN A 261 14.35 -9.90 -3.31
C ASN A 261 13.02 -9.52 -3.98
N HIS A 262 12.05 -9.06 -3.20
CA HIS A 262 10.78 -8.60 -3.74
C HIS A 262 10.95 -7.41 -4.70
N LEU A 263 11.71 -6.38 -4.30
CA LEU A 263 11.97 -5.20 -5.12
C LEU A 263 12.75 -5.53 -6.40
N THR A 264 13.73 -6.46 -6.32
CA THR A 264 14.49 -6.93 -7.47
C THR A 264 13.58 -7.57 -8.52
N VAL A 265 12.74 -8.52 -8.09
CA VAL A 265 11.80 -9.18 -9.02
C VAL A 265 10.74 -8.21 -9.55
N MET A 266 10.28 -7.26 -8.73
CA MET A 266 9.39 -6.20 -9.22
C MET A 266 10.03 -5.39 -10.35
N ALA A 267 11.30 -5.01 -10.21
CA ALA A 267 12.01 -4.25 -11.25
C ALA A 267 12.13 -5.07 -12.54
N GLU A 268 12.49 -6.35 -12.46
CA GLU A 268 12.56 -7.25 -13.61
C GLU A 268 11.20 -7.38 -14.33
N LEU A 269 10.11 -7.55 -13.55
CA LEU A 269 8.77 -7.66 -14.12
C LEU A 269 8.31 -6.34 -14.77
N HIS A 270 8.71 -5.18 -14.24
CA HIS A 270 8.47 -3.89 -14.88
C HIS A 270 9.22 -3.82 -16.22
N ALA A 271 10.53 -4.10 -16.24
CA ALA A 271 11.32 -4.09 -17.46
C ALA A 271 10.77 -5.03 -18.55
N GLN A 272 10.11 -6.12 -18.14
CA GLN A 272 9.41 -7.07 -19.01
C GLN A 272 8.01 -6.59 -19.45
N GLY A 273 7.55 -5.40 -19.02
CA GLY A 273 6.23 -4.86 -19.36
C GLY A 273 5.07 -5.52 -18.59
N ARG A 274 5.36 -6.30 -17.54
CA ARG A 274 4.33 -7.03 -16.75
C ARG A 274 3.47 -6.12 -15.87
N TYR A 275 3.79 -4.84 -15.77
CA TYR A 275 3.04 -3.82 -15.00
C TYR A 275 2.25 -2.84 -15.88
N ASP A 276 2.22 -3.06 -17.20
CA ASP A 276 1.37 -2.28 -18.14
C ASP A 276 -0.09 -2.70 -17.99
N ARG A 277 -0.80 -2.09 -17.05
CA ARG A 277 -2.19 -2.41 -16.69
C ARG A 277 -2.94 -1.15 -16.33
N LEU A 278 -4.19 -1.08 -16.74
CA LEU A 278 -5.10 0.01 -16.38
C LEU A 278 -6.51 -0.56 -16.19
N THR A 279 -7.17 -0.17 -15.09
CA THR A 279 -8.55 -0.53 -14.76
C THR A 279 -9.30 0.72 -14.33
N ASP A 280 -10.62 0.66 -14.30
CA ASP A 280 -11.48 1.72 -13.82
C ASP A 280 -12.14 1.41 -12.46
N ASP A 281 -11.73 0.33 -11.79
CA ASP A 281 -12.31 -0.13 -10.53
C ASP A 281 -12.32 0.97 -9.44
N LEU A 282 -11.27 1.80 -9.37
CA LEU A 282 -11.26 2.91 -8.41
C LEU A 282 -12.39 3.92 -8.70
N PHE A 283 -12.56 4.29 -9.95
CA PHE A 283 -13.61 5.22 -10.36
C PHE A 283 -15.00 4.62 -10.14
N GLN A 284 -15.20 3.37 -10.49
CA GLN A 284 -16.46 2.65 -10.28
C GLN A 284 -16.83 2.56 -8.80
N LEU A 285 -15.85 2.33 -7.92
CA LEU A 285 -16.05 2.28 -6.47
C LEU A 285 -16.33 3.66 -5.84
N THR A 286 -15.59 4.68 -6.27
CA THR A 286 -15.50 5.94 -5.51
C THR A 286 -16.13 7.13 -6.20
N GLY A 287 -16.44 7.02 -7.50
CA GLY A 287 -16.86 8.13 -8.34
C GLY A 287 -15.76 9.17 -8.59
N LYS A 288 -14.51 8.89 -8.20
CA LYS A 288 -13.37 9.80 -8.34
C LYS A 288 -12.26 9.18 -9.16
N THR A 289 -11.67 9.96 -10.05
CA THR A 289 -10.47 9.57 -10.80
C THR A 289 -9.28 9.36 -9.86
N PRO A 290 -8.34 8.46 -10.18
CA PRO A 290 -7.09 8.34 -9.45
C PRO A 290 -6.30 9.66 -9.45
N THR A 291 -5.53 9.90 -8.40
CA THR A 291 -4.60 11.02 -8.30
C THR A 291 -3.58 10.94 -9.45
N SER A 292 -3.45 12.03 -10.23
CA SER A 292 -2.43 12.11 -11.28
C SER A 292 -1.03 12.22 -10.68
N LEU A 293 0.00 11.79 -11.43
CA LEU A 293 1.39 12.00 -10.98
C LEU A 293 1.71 13.50 -10.85
N TYR A 294 1.15 14.33 -11.73
CA TYR A 294 1.34 15.78 -11.65
C TYR A 294 0.85 16.35 -10.31
N ASP A 295 -0.37 16.03 -9.92
CA ASP A 295 -0.95 16.50 -8.64
C ASP A 295 -0.19 15.93 -7.44
N PHE A 296 0.22 14.65 -7.52
CA PHE A 296 1.04 14.02 -6.50
C PHE A 296 2.39 14.74 -6.31
N VAL A 297 3.08 15.07 -7.40
CA VAL A 297 4.37 15.79 -7.35
C VAL A 297 4.17 17.21 -6.81
N LYS A 298 3.11 17.91 -7.19
CA LYS A 298 2.77 19.22 -6.63
C LYS A 298 2.55 19.16 -5.12
N LEU A 299 1.81 18.17 -4.66
CA LEU A 299 1.53 17.96 -3.23
C LEU A 299 2.81 17.69 -2.42
N HIS A 300 3.75 16.94 -3.01
CA HIS A 300 5.00 16.51 -2.37
C HIS A 300 6.23 17.26 -2.89
N ALA A 301 6.08 18.47 -3.44
CA ALA A 301 7.16 19.20 -4.10
C ALA A 301 8.40 19.41 -3.20
N ALA A 302 8.20 19.56 -1.90
CA ALA A 302 9.29 19.71 -0.93
C ALA A 302 10.25 18.53 -0.89
N GLU A 303 9.74 17.30 -1.09
CA GLU A 303 10.55 16.08 -1.08
C GLU A 303 11.46 15.96 -2.30
N PHE A 304 11.07 16.59 -3.39
CA PHE A 304 11.76 16.57 -4.67
C PHE A 304 12.63 17.79 -4.93
N THR A 305 12.62 18.79 -4.05
CA THR A 305 13.34 20.07 -4.23
C THR A 305 14.49 20.18 -3.25
N PRO A 306 15.72 20.58 -3.69
CA PRO A 306 16.83 20.81 -2.78
C PRO A 306 16.45 21.82 -1.68
N SER A 307 16.88 21.57 -0.44
CA SER A 307 16.66 22.54 0.64
C SER A 307 17.41 23.85 0.30
N GLN A 308 16.81 25.00 0.61
CA GLN A 308 17.44 26.31 0.37
C GLN A 308 18.83 26.46 1.03
N VAL A 309 19.08 25.74 2.11
CA VAL A 309 20.39 25.70 2.78
C VAL A 309 21.44 25.03 1.92
N ALA A 310 21.12 23.89 1.29
CA ALA A 310 22.02 23.17 0.39
C ALA A 310 22.30 23.97 -0.90
N ALA A 311 21.30 24.71 -1.41
CA ALA A 311 21.46 25.56 -2.57
C ALA A 311 22.41 26.74 -2.32
N LEU A 312 22.42 27.31 -1.10
CA LEU A 312 23.33 28.38 -0.70
C LEU A 312 24.78 27.90 -0.50
N GLU A 313 24.98 26.66 -0.09
CA GLU A 313 26.31 26.04 0.04
C GLU A 313 26.92 25.70 -1.33
N ALA A 314 26.11 25.23 -2.28
CA ALA A 314 26.55 24.92 -3.65
C ALA A 314 26.94 26.18 -4.48
N VAL A 315 26.43 27.35 -4.13
CA VAL A 315 26.81 28.64 -4.77
C VAL A 315 28.10 29.22 -4.16
N ARG A 316 28.53 28.73 -2.98
CA ARG A 316 29.72 29.17 -2.26
C ARG A 316 30.96 28.28 -2.48
N SER A 317 30.79 27.11 -3.15
CA SER A 317 31.86 26.18 -3.55
C SER A 317 32.20 26.34 -5.03
#